data_0bdd309daab0a4a3712b6dd7d638c1de
#
_entry.id   0bdd309daab0a4a3712b6dd7d638c1de
#
_cell.length_a   1.000
_cell.length_b   1.000
_cell.length_c   1.000
_cell.angle_alpha   90.00
_cell.angle_beta   90.00
_cell.angle_gamma   90.00
#
_symmetry.space_group_name_H-M   'P 1'
#
loop_
_entity.id
_entity.type
_entity.pdbx_description
1 polymer ?
#
loop_
_entity_poly.entity_id
_entity_poly.type
_entity_poly.pdbx_seq_one_letter_code
_entity_poly.pdbx_strand_id
1 'polypeptide(L)'
;MIPYNSFKFFKPPRPEIKIPRGLIGHYEDGQWVAQAKMNGTYNIIGVSPDKTLHCLKRDGDQHRNWKPTQETIRAFMSLPGKGWYVFCAELMNDKTPHIKNVNYIHDLIVDDGVMLVGSTYLDRYKRLNELLQPRPNEHHHYNIVDDNTWVATIFEDNFKEVYDNITERPEIEGLVFKNVETNLSLANMSRGMVKCRKLTKNYGF
;
A
#
# COMPACT_ATOMS: atom_id res chain seq x y z
N MET A 1 4.60 20.98 -8.74
CA MET A 1 5.07 19.60 -9.03
C MET A 1 6.55 19.50 -8.63
N ILE A 2 6.94 18.47 -7.92
CA ILE A 2 8.33 18.27 -7.48
C ILE A 2 8.97 17.23 -8.40
N PRO A 3 10.02 17.60 -9.20
CA PRO A 3 10.70 16.64 -10.08
C PRO A 3 11.41 15.54 -9.28
N TYR A 4 11.34 14.31 -9.77
CA TYR A 4 11.99 13.14 -9.20
C TYR A 4 12.85 12.46 -10.28
N ASN A 5 14.11 12.90 -10.38
CA ASN A 5 15.03 12.53 -11.47
C ASN A 5 16.02 11.41 -11.08
N SER A 6 16.08 11.06 -9.80
CA SER A 6 16.91 9.97 -9.29
C SER A 6 16.27 9.36 -8.07
N PHE A 7 16.54 8.08 -7.82
CA PHE A 7 15.98 7.42 -6.64
C PHE A 7 16.49 8.10 -5.37
N LYS A 8 15.57 8.67 -4.61
CA LYS A 8 15.84 9.27 -3.30
C LYS A 8 14.92 8.58 -2.30
N PHE A 9 15.52 7.96 -1.31
CA PHE A 9 14.74 7.40 -0.21
C PHE A 9 14.03 8.51 0.55
N PHE A 10 12.78 8.32 0.85
CA PHE A 10 12.00 9.12 1.79
C PHE A 10 11.09 8.18 2.58
N LYS A 11 10.69 8.59 3.78
CA LYS A 11 9.75 7.83 4.59
C LYS A 11 8.32 8.21 4.19
N PRO A 12 7.56 7.33 3.53
CA PRO A 12 6.17 7.63 3.19
C PRO A 12 5.32 7.83 4.44
N PRO A 13 4.26 8.65 4.36
CA PRO A 13 3.31 8.84 5.45
C PRO A 13 2.73 7.52 5.94
N ARG A 14 2.49 7.41 7.24
CA ARG A 14 1.91 6.23 7.87
C ARG A 14 0.82 6.59 8.87
N PRO A 15 -0.14 5.67 9.15
CA PRO A 15 -1.09 5.84 10.22
C PRO A 15 -0.40 5.71 11.59
N GLU A 16 -0.37 6.78 12.38
CA GLU A 16 0.10 6.75 13.76
C GLU A 16 -1.06 6.49 14.73
N ILE A 17 -2.24 7.04 14.42
CA ILE A 17 -3.42 6.91 15.27
C ILE A 17 -3.95 5.47 15.20
N LYS A 18 -4.11 4.85 16.37
CA LYS A 18 -4.79 3.57 16.53
C LYS A 18 -6.19 3.81 17.04
N ILE A 19 -7.16 3.11 16.50
CA ILE A 19 -8.54 3.12 16.98
C ILE A 19 -8.98 1.71 17.39
N PRO A 20 -9.80 1.56 18.43
CA PRO A 20 -10.45 0.30 18.74
C PRO A 20 -11.57 0.01 17.74
N ARG A 21 -11.95 -1.27 17.59
CA ARG A 21 -13.02 -1.73 16.70
C ARG A 21 -14.35 -0.97 16.90
N GLY A 22 -14.66 -0.60 18.13
CA GLY A 22 -15.91 0.14 18.45
C GLY A 22 -16.00 1.53 17.81
N LEU A 23 -14.88 2.13 17.40
CA LEU A 23 -14.85 3.45 16.76
C LEU A 23 -14.81 3.38 15.22
N ILE A 24 -14.86 2.21 14.60
CA ILE A 24 -14.83 2.06 13.14
C ILE A 24 -15.95 2.84 12.47
N GLY A 25 -17.18 2.78 13.00
CA GLY A 25 -18.34 3.47 12.44
C GLY A 25 -18.22 5.01 12.36
N HIS A 26 -17.31 5.62 13.13
CA HIS A 26 -17.06 7.07 13.02
C HIS A 26 -16.36 7.47 11.70
N TYR A 27 -15.88 6.51 10.94
CA TYR A 27 -15.21 6.71 9.66
C TYR A 27 -16.11 6.39 8.46
N GLU A 28 -17.39 6.06 8.70
CA GLU A 28 -18.40 5.78 7.66
C GLU A 28 -19.20 7.06 7.29
N ASP A 29 -18.49 8.17 7.08
CA ASP A 29 -19.06 9.48 6.77
C ASP A 29 -18.91 9.88 5.28
N GLY A 30 -18.45 8.94 4.43
CA GLY A 30 -18.18 9.17 3.02
C GLY A 30 -16.87 9.89 2.70
N GLN A 31 -16.12 10.32 3.74
CA GLN A 31 -14.81 10.97 3.55
C GLN A 31 -13.64 10.01 3.69
N TRP A 32 -13.91 8.77 4.10
CA TRP A 32 -12.90 7.78 4.34
C TRP A 32 -13.13 6.53 3.49
N VAL A 33 -12.04 5.89 3.15
CA VAL A 33 -12.02 4.54 2.59
C VAL A 33 -11.14 3.65 3.47
N ALA A 34 -11.37 2.35 3.43
CA ALA A 34 -10.56 1.40 4.15
C ALA A 34 -9.80 0.47 3.21
N GLN A 35 -8.63 0.02 3.63
CA GLN A 35 -7.85 -1.03 2.97
C GLN A 35 -7.46 -2.10 3.98
N ALA A 36 -7.33 -3.34 3.54
CA ALA A 36 -6.80 -4.40 4.38
C ALA A 36 -5.38 -4.05 4.84
N LYS A 37 -5.14 -4.16 6.15
CA LYS A 37 -3.80 -4.04 6.72
C LYS A 37 -3.13 -5.40 6.73
N MET A 38 -2.27 -5.63 5.77
CA MET A 38 -1.55 -6.89 5.63
C MET A 38 -0.45 -7.04 6.69
N ASN A 39 -0.14 -8.27 7.07
CA ASN A 39 0.95 -8.62 7.98
C ASN A 39 2.21 -8.99 7.19
N GLY A 40 2.86 -8.03 6.64
CA GLY A 40 4.08 -8.19 5.85
C GLY A 40 5.23 -7.33 6.34
N THR A 41 6.15 -7.07 5.46
CA THR A 41 7.25 -6.12 5.64
C THR A 41 7.09 -4.97 4.67
N TYR A 42 7.11 -3.74 5.17
CA TYR A 42 6.97 -2.56 4.32
C TYR A 42 8.02 -2.56 3.21
N ASN A 43 7.59 -2.33 1.96
CA ASN A 43 8.44 -2.30 0.79
C ASN A 43 8.16 -1.03 -0.03
N ILE A 44 9.20 -0.25 -0.29
CA ILE A 44 9.17 0.85 -1.25
C ILE A 44 9.73 0.30 -2.55
N ILE A 45 8.93 0.34 -3.62
CA ILE A 45 9.32 -0.12 -4.95
C ILE A 45 9.57 1.10 -5.83
N GLY A 46 10.84 1.42 -6.06
CA GLY A 46 11.26 2.41 -7.05
C GLY A 46 11.50 1.70 -8.40
N VAL A 47 10.91 2.24 -9.45
CA VAL A 47 11.12 1.75 -10.83
C VAL A 47 11.82 2.86 -11.60
N SER A 48 13.05 2.62 -12.03
CA SER A 48 13.84 3.59 -12.79
C SER A 48 13.40 3.70 -14.26
N PRO A 49 13.85 4.72 -15.01
CA PRO A 49 13.54 4.89 -16.42
C PRO A 49 13.90 3.66 -17.30
N ASP A 50 14.97 2.93 -16.96
CA ASP A 50 15.41 1.69 -17.61
C ASP A 50 14.69 0.43 -17.08
N LYS A 51 13.62 0.63 -16.25
CA LYS A 51 12.79 -0.41 -15.63
C LYS A 51 13.53 -1.30 -14.61
N THR A 52 14.66 -0.84 -14.08
CA THR A 52 15.30 -1.49 -12.94
C THR A 52 14.50 -1.23 -11.66
N LEU A 53 14.27 -2.27 -10.86
CA LEU A 53 13.56 -2.19 -9.58
C LEU A 53 14.51 -1.95 -8.41
N HIS A 54 14.16 -0.98 -7.58
CA HIS A 54 14.82 -0.64 -6.33
C HIS A 54 13.86 -0.89 -5.18
N CYS A 55 14.08 -1.96 -4.41
CA CYS A 55 13.17 -2.37 -3.33
C CYS A 55 13.84 -2.16 -1.98
N LEU A 56 13.25 -1.28 -1.16
CA LEU A 56 13.78 -0.90 0.13
C LEU A 56 12.74 -1.08 1.24
N LYS A 57 13.24 -1.46 2.41
CA LYS A 57 12.46 -1.42 3.65
C LYS A 57 12.15 0.02 4.07
N ARG A 58 11.32 0.16 5.10
CA ARG A 58 10.90 1.45 5.63
C ARG A 58 12.04 2.33 6.16
N ASP A 59 13.12 1.74 6.60
CA ASP A 59 14.33 2.40 7.10
C ASP A 59 15.32 2.80 6.01
N GLY A 60 15.05 2.40 4.76
CA GLY A 60 15.91 2.65 3.61
C GLY A 60 16.90 1.52 3.32
N ASP A 61 16.90 0.49 4.14
CA ASP A 61 17.76 -0.67 3.93
C ASP A 61 17.19 -1.61 2.85
N GLN A 62 18.06 -2.35 2.21
CA GLN A 62 17.66 -3.45 1.33
C GLN A 62 17.06 -4.61 2.14
N HIS A 63 16.17 -5.37 1.51
CA HIS A 63 15.71 -6.64 2.05
C HIS A 63 16.88 -7.66 2.03
N ARG A 64 17.24 -8.22 3.19
CA ARG A 64 18.41 -9.12 3.29
C ARG A 64 18.20 -10.45 2.59
N ASN A 65 17.00 -11.03 2.73
CA ASN A 65 16.67 -12.38 2.31
C ASN A 65 15.62 -12.42 1.19
N TRP A 66 15.38 -11.30 0.52
CA TRP A 66 14.42 -11.23 -0.58
C TRP A 66 14.90 -10.32 -1.69
N LYS A 67 14.63 -10.76 -2.93
CA LYS A 67 14.80 -9.98 -4.16
C LYS A 67 13.54 -10.10 -5.00
N PRO A 68 13.20 -9.09 -5.83
CA PRO A 68 12.09 -9.20 -6.76
C PRO A 68 12.20 -10.44 -7.64
N THR A 69 11.09 -11.16 -7.78
CA THR A 69 10.99 -12.27 -8.73
C THR A 69 10.89 -11.75 -10.16
N GLN A 70 11.07 -12.61 -11.16
CA GLN A 70 10.88 -12.23 -12.56
C GLN A 70 9.46 -11.79 -12.86
N GLU A 71 8.46 -12.39 -12.19
CA GLU A 71 7.04 -12.00 -12.26
C GLU A 71 6.87 -10.58 -11.75
N THR A 72 7.37 -10.28 -10.55
CA THR A 72 7.36 -8.91 -10.00
C THR A 72 8.01 -7.90 -10.95
N ILE A 73 9.15 -8.25 -11.54
CA ILE A 73 9.83 -7.35 -12.50
C ILE A 73 8.96 -7.10 -13.72
N ARG A 74 8.36 -8.15 -14.31
CA ARG A 74 7.48 -8.03 -15.49
C ARG A 74 6.27 -7.11 -15.25
N ALA A 75 5.65 -7.15 -14.05
CA ALA A 75 4.53 -6.28 -13.71
C ALA A 75 4.84 -4.79 -13.91
N PHE A 76 6.08 -4.38 -13.70
CA PHE A 76 6.50 -2.98 -13.82
C PHE A 76 7.17 -2.63 -15.16
N MET A 77 7.49 -3.62 -16.00
CA MET A 77 8.11 -3.35 -17.31
C MET A 77 7.16 -2.64 -18.28
N SER A 78 5.85 -2.83 -18.12
CA SER A 78 4.81 -2.22 -18.95
C SER A 78 4.45 -0.79 -18.57
N LEU A 79 5.01 -0.25 -17.47
CA LEU A 79 4.74 1.12 -17.05
C LEU A 79 5.08 2.11 -18.18
N PRO A 80 4.16 3.04 -18.51
CA PRO A 80 4.39 4.03 -19.54
C PRO A 80 5.47 5.05 -19.13
N GLY A 81 5.83 5.92 -20.06
CA GLY A 81 6.75 7.03 -19.78
C GLY A 81 8.21 6.62 -19.63
N LYS A 82 9.04 7.63 -19.35
CA LYS A 82 10.50 7.50 -19.23
C LYS A 82 11.05 8.03 -17.89
N GLY A 83 10.16 8.37 -16.97
CA GLY A 83 10.51 8.83 -15.63
C GLY A 83 10.54 7.71 -14.59
N TRP A 84 10.78 8.10 -13.36
CA TRP A 84 10.71 7.22 -12.20
C TRP A 84 9.26 6.99 -11.76
N TYR A 85 9.02 5.80 -11.21
CA TYR A 85 7.81 5.49 -10.44
C TYR A 85 8.20 5.05 -9.04
N VAL A 86 7.41 5.41 -8.03
CA VAL A 86 7.61 4.93 -6.66
C VAL A 86 6.27 4.52 -6.05
N PHE A 87 6.20 3.26 -5.67
CA PHE A 87 5.04 2.63 -5.05
C PHE A 87 5.31 2.30 -3.59
N CYS A 88 4.26 2.36 -2.77
CA CYS A 88 4.26 1.84 -1.41
C CYS A 88 3.57 0.48 -1.38
N ALA A 89 4.23 -0.50 -0.81
CA ALA A 89 3.74 -1.87 -0.74
C ALA A 89 4.01 -2.50 0.64
N GLU A 90 3.34 -3.61 0.88
CA GLU A 90 3.67 -4.57 1.92
C GLU A 90 4.17 -5.85 1.27
N LEU A 91 5.41 -6.25 1.53
CA LEU A 91 5.97 -7.51 1.06
C LEU A 91 5.49 -8.65 1.94
N MET A 92 4.72 -9.55 1.36
CA MET A 92 4.22 -10.77 1.97
C MET A 92 5.22 -11.89 1.68
N ASN A 93 6.06 -12.20 2.64
CA ASN A 93 7.09 -13.24 2.50
C ASN A 93 7.37 -13.99 3.80
N ASP A 94 7.99 -13.32 4.79
CA ASP A 94 8.50 -13.99 5.99
C ASP A 94 7.43 -14.17 7.08
N LYS A 95 6.53 -13.20 7.23
CA LYS A 95 5.52 -13.17 8.29
C LYS A 95 4.27 -13.97 7.98
N THR A 96 4.07 -14.37 6.73
CA THR A 96 2.90 -15.12 6.27
C THR A 96 3.34 -16.44 5.64
N PRO A 97 3.10 -17.58 6.31
CA PRO A 97 3.59 -18.89 5.82
C PRO A 97 3.08 -19.30 4.44
N HIS A 98 1.86 -18.90 4.13
CA HIS A 98 1.14 -19.34 2.91
C HIS A 98 1.26 -18.37 1.73
N ILE A 99 1.80 -17.15 1.96
CA ILE A 99 1.95 -16.14 0.92
C ILE A 99 3.43 -15.80 0.81
N LYS A 100 4.00 -16.00 -0.36
CA LYS A 100 5.43 -15.78 -0.61
C LYS A 100 5.65 -14.89 -1.82
N ASN A 101 6.62 -14.00 -1.70
CA ASN A 101 7.10 -13.11 -2.76
C ASN A 101 6.02 -12.15 -3.33
N VAL A 102 4.95 -11.87 -2.58
CA VAL A 102 3.88 -11.01 -3.06
C VAL A 102 4.08 -9.58 -2.56
N ASN A 103 3.99 -8.62 -3.46
CA ASN A 103 3.95 -7.19 -3.16
C ASN A 103 2.49 -6.71 -3.21
N TYR A 104 1.94 -6.39 -2.04
CA TYR A 104 0.62 -5.79 -1.88
C TYR A 104 0.76 -4.27 -1.95
N ILE A 105 0.48 -3.68 -3.12
CA ILE A 105 0.67 -2.26 -3.40
C ILE A 105 -0.55 -1.48 -2.92
N HIS A 106 -0.33 -0.44 -2.14
CA HIS A 106 -1.42 0.31 -1.49
C HIS A 106 -1.35 1.84 -1.68
N ASP A 107 -0.31 2.38 -2.32
CA ASP A 107 -0.20 3.81 -2.67
C ASP A 107 0.81 4.03 -3.79
N LEU A 108 0.66 5.15 -4.51
CA LEU A 108 1.58 5.67 -5.53
C LEU A 108 2.12 7.02 -5.06
N ILE A 109 3.44 7.20 -5.09
CA ILE A 109 4.10 8.39 -4.56
C ILE A 109 4.78 9.22 -5.64
N VAL A 110 5.34 8.54 -6.66
CA VAL A 110 5.95 9.17 -7.83
C VAL A 110 5.35 8.56 -9.09
N ASP A 111 4.93 9.38 -10.02
CA ASP A 111 4.39 9.02 -11.32
C ASP A 111 5.22 9.68 -12.42
N ASP A 112 5.85 8.88 -13.27
CA ASP A 112 6.67 9.30 -14.41
C ASP A 112 7.62 10.49 -14.12
N GLY A 113 8.40 10.37 -13.04
CA GLY A 113 9.38 11.38 -12.63
C GLY A 113 8.81 12.59 -11.88
N VAL A 114 7.53 12.56 -11.51
CA VAL A 114 6.88 13.61 -10.74
C VAL A 114 6.43 13.09 -9.38
N MET A 115 6.91 13.71 -8.31
CA MET A 115 6.45 13.39 -6.96
C MET A 115 5.05 13.98 -6.74
N LEU A 116 4.10 13.15 -6.29
CA LEU A 116 2.67 13.48 -6.18
C LEU A 116 2.32 14.25 -4.90
N VAL A 117 3.25 15.07 -4.38
CA VAL A 117 2.99 15.95 -3.23
C VAL A 117 1.86 16.92 -3.59
N GLY A 118 0.87 17.01 -2.71
CA GLY A 118 -0.33 17.80 -2.92
C GLY A 118 -1.48 17.06 -3.62
N SER A 119 -1.24 15.87 -4.20
CA SER A 119 -2.32 15.04 -4.73
C SER A 119 -3.10 14.35 -3.62
N THR A 120 -4.41 14.23 -3.78
CA THR A 120 -5.29 13.53 -2.83
C THR A 120 -5.01 12.03 -2.82
N TYR A 121 -5.43 11.33 -1.74
CA TYR A 121 -5.28 9.87 -1.71
C TYR A 121 -6.08 9.21 -2.84
N LEU A 122 -7.30 9.69 -3.09
CA LEU A 122 -8.17 9.11 -4.12
C LEU A 122 -7.58 9.26 -5.54
N ASP A 123 -7.00 10.41 -5.85
CA ASP A 123 -6.34 10.63 -7.15
C ASP A 123 -5.14 9.68 -7.34
N ARG A 124 -4.31 9.52 -6.31
CA ARG A 124 -3.17 8.59 -6.37
C ARG A 124 -3.62 7.13 -6.51
N TYR A 125 -4.72 6.75 -5.84
CA TYR A 125 -5.28 5.41 -5.93
C TYR A 125 -5.87 5.13 -7.33
N LYS A 126 -6.61 6.08 -7.91
CA LYS A 126 -7.10 5.99 -9.29
C LYS A 126 -5.94 5.81 -10.27
N ARG A 127 -4.91 6.65 -10.12
CA ARG A 127 -3.72 6.59 -10.97
C ARG A 127 -2.94 5.28 -10.83
N LEU A 128 -2.83 4.75 -9.62
CA LEU A 128 -2.25 3.43 -9.34
C LEU A 128 -2.96 2.32 -10.14
N ASN A 129 -4.30 2.32 -10.14
CA ASN A 129 -5.10 1.33 -10.87
C ASN A 129 -4.98 1.50 -12.39
N GLU A 130 -4.93 2.73 -12.91
CA GLU A 130 -4.69 2.99 -14.34
C GLU A 130 -3.33 2.44 -14.81
N LEU A 131 -2.29 2.61 -13.99
CA LEU A 131 -0.93 2.16 -14.31
C LEU A 131 -0.78 0.65 -14.30
N LEU A 132 -1.32 -0.02 -13.29
CA LEU A 132 -1.12 -1.44 -13.05
C LEU A 132 -2.24 -2.32 -13.60
N GLN A 133 -3.41 -1.73 -13.92
CA GLN A 133 -4.60 -2.40 -14.51
C GLN A 133 -4.93 -3.75 -13.83
N PRO A 134 -5.05 -3.77 -12.47
CA PRO A 134 -5.28 -5.01 -11.77
C PRO A 134 -6.67 -5.58 -12.07
N ARG A 135 -6.76 -6.90 -12.12
CA ARG A 135 -8.04 -7.61 -12.30
C ARG A 135 -8.70 -7.86 -10.95
N PRO A 136 -10.02 -7.68 -10.84
CA PRO A 136 -10.76 -8.04 -9.63
C PRO A 136 -10.50 -9.50 -9.22
N ASN A 137 -10.55 -9.73 -7.92
CA ASN A 137 -10.35 -11.05 -7.34
C ASN A 137 -11.49 -11.39 -6.37
N GLU A 138 -11.83 -12.67 -6.29
CA GLU A 138 -12.92 -13.19 -5.45
C GLU A 138 -12.75 -12.91 -3.95
N HIS A 139 -11.52 -12.71 -3.50
CA HIS A 139 -11.22 -12.42 -2.09
C HIS A 139 -11.53 -10.98 -1.67
N HIS A 140 -11.87 -10.09 -2.60
CA HIS A 140 -12.35 -8.72 -2.40
C HIS A 140 -11.42 -7.73 -1.66
N HIS A 141 -10.32 -8.15 -1.03
CA HIS A 141 -9.42 -7.23 -0.31
C HIS A 141 -8.15 -6.88 -1.08
N TYR A 142 -7.94 -7.47 -2.25
CA TYR A 142 -6.92 -7.10 -3.23
C TYR A 142 -7.36 -7.45 -4.65
N ASN A 143 -6.79 -6.77 -5.63
CA ASN A 143 -6.89 -7.05 -7.05
C ASN A 143 -5.55 -7.58 -7.56
N ILE A 144 -5.55 -8.41 -8.59
CA ILE A 144 -4.37 -9.14 -9.08
C ILE A 144 -3.83 -8.48 -10.33
N VAL A 145 -2.55 -8.09 -10.31
CA VAL A 145 -1.77 -7.74 -11.51
C VAL A 145 -1.14 -9.02 -12.07
N ASP A 146 -0.42 -9.74 -11.23
CA ASP A 146 0.15 -11.07 -11.47
C ASP A 146 0.27 -11.86 -10.14
N ASP A 147 0.89 -13.03 -10.16
CA ASP A 147 1.01 -13.92 -9.01
C ASP A 147 1.79 -13.29 -7.84
N ASN A 148 2.69 -12.32 -8.12
CA ASN A 148 3.55 -11.68 -7.13
C ASN A 148 3.25 -10.18 -6.92
N THR A 149 2.23 -9.64 -7.59
CA THR A 149 1.88 -8.22 -7.54
C THR A 149 0.38 -8.04 -7.39
N TRP A 150 -0.03 -7.59 -6.22
CA TRP A 150 -1.43 -7.31 -5.87
C TRP A 150 -1.61 -5.83 -5.60
N VAL A 151 -2.77 -5.29 -5.92
CA VAL A 151 -3.17 -3.92 -5.60
C VAL A 151 -4.27 -3.95 -4.53
N ALA A 152 -4.10 -3.17 -3.48
CA ALA A 152 -5.07 -3.04 -2.41
C ALA A 152 -6.44 -2.60 -2.96
N THR A 153 -7.50 -3.33 -2.62
CA THR A 153 -8.87 -2.85 -2.83
C THR A 153 -9.20 -1.79 -1.78
N ILE A 154 -9.98 -0.77 -2.14
CA ILE A 154 -10.62 0.14 -1.19
C ILE A 154 -12.04 -0.34 -0.90
N PHE A 155 -12.43 -0.25 0.36
CA PHE A 155 -13.81 -0.39 0.83
C PHE A 155 -14.32 1.03 1.10
N GLU A 156 -15.53 1.33 0.66
CA GLU A 156 -16.11 2.68 0.76
C GLU A 156 -17.13 2.79 1.89
N ASP A 157 -17.67 1.66 2.35
CA ASP A 157 -18.68 1.55 3.40
C ASP A 157 -18.57 0.22 4.18
N ASN A 158 -19.52 0.00 5.13
CA ASN A 158 -19.66 -1.24 5.90
C ASN A 158 -18.36 -1.68 6.59
N PHE A 159 -17.52 -0.73 7.00
CA PHE A 159 -16.16 -1.00 7.49
C PHE A 159 -16.11 -1.94 8.67
N LYS A 160 -17.13 -1.93 9.54
CA LYS A 160 -17.18 -2.83 10.68
C LYS A 160 -17.40 -4.28 10.26
N GLU A 161 -18.31 -4.50 9.31
CA GLU A 161 -18.56 -5.83 8.73
C GLU A 161 -17.34 -6.31 7.94
N VAL A 162 -16.77 -5.43 7.11
CA VAL A 162 -15.52 -5.70 6.40
C VAL A 162 -14.42 -6.11 7.38
N TYR A 163 -14.22 -5.34 8.47
CA TYR A 163 -13.22 -5.64 9.48
C TYR A 163 -13.42 -7.04 10.07
N ASP A 164 -14.65 -7.39 10.46
CA ASP A 164 -14.95 -8.68 11.09
C ASP A 164 -14.67 -9.84 10.11
N ASN A 165 -15.11 -9.69 8.86
CA ASN A 165 -14.96 -10.73 7.84
C ASN A 165 -13.48 -10.95 7.43
N ILE A 166 -12.72 -9.88 7.19
CA ILE A 166 -11.36 -10.04 6.67
C ILE A 166 -10.33 -10.36 7.76
N THR A 167 -10.56 -9.94 9.02
CA THR A 167 -9.60 -10.18 10.11
C THR A 167 -9.58 -11.61 10.61
N GLU A 168 -10.49 -12.48 10.18
CA GLU A 168 -10.40 -13.92 10.38
C GLU A 168 -9.18 -14.52 9.67
N ARG A 169 -8.70 -13.87 8.62
CA ARG A 169 -7.53 -14.33 7.86
C ARG A 169 -6.24 -14.04 8.60
N PRO A 170 -5.31 -15.01 8.68
CA PRO A 170 -4.05 -14.85 9.44
C PRO A 170 -3.12 -13.79 8.86
N GLU A 171 -3.16 -13.57 7.54
CA GLU A 171 -2.34 -12.59 6.83
C GLU A 171 -2.81 -11.14 7.02
N ILE A 172 -3.98 -10.90 7.62
CA ILE A 172 -4.55 -9.56 7.80
C ILE A 172 -4.48 -9.15 9.26
N GLU A 173 -3.85 -8.01 9.54
CA GLU A 173 -3.75 -7.41 10.88
C GLU A 173 -4.96 -6.55 11.27
N GLY A 174 -5.78 -6.13 10.30
CA GLY A 174 -6.89 -5.19 10.50
C GLY A 174 -7.17 -4.33 9.29
N LEU A 175 -7.60 -3.10 9.50
CA LEU A 175 -7.83 -2.09 8.47
C LEU A 175 -6.93 -0.86 8.64
N VAL A 176 -6.61 -0.22 7.53
CA VAL A 176 -6.11 1.16 7.47
C VAL A 176 -7.17 2.02 6.80
N PHE A 177 -7.64 3.04 7.52
CA PHE A 177 -8.56 4.04 6.99
C PHE A 177 -7.76 5.21 6.43
N LYS A 178 -8.16 5.70 5.28
CA LYS A 178 -7.52 6.82 4.59
C LYS A 178 -8.59 7.83 4.19
N ASN A 179 -8.43 9.07 4.62
CA ASN A 179 -9.32 10.13 4.17
C ASN A 179 -9.03 10.43 2.69
N VAL A 180 -10.08 10.43 1.86
CA VAL A 180 -9.98 10.50 0.39
C VAL A 180 -9.34 11.80 -0.10
N GLU A 181 -9.55 12.90 0.62
CA GLU A 181 -9.05 14.24 0.30
C GLU A 181 -7.67 14.54 0.90
N THR A 182 -7.08 13.59 1.64
CA THR A 182 -5.78 13.84 2.26
C THR A 182 -4.68 13.92 1.22
N ASN A 183 -4.06 15.09 1.15
CA ASN A 183 -2.93 15.35 0.28
C ASN A 183 -1.67 14.59 0.72
N LEU A 184 -0.91 14.08 -0.25
CA LEU A 184 0.42 13.57 0.01
C LEU A 184 1.31 14.69 0.53
N SER A 185 1.96 14.46 1.66
CA SER A 185 2.98 15.35 2.20
C SER A 185 4.27 14.57 2.44
N LEU A 186 5.40 15.27 2.54
CA LEU A 186 6.69 14.67 2.91
C LEU A 186 6.83 14.44 4.42
N ALA A 187 5.83 14.80 5.21
CA ALA A 187 5.79 14.50 6.64
C ALA A 187 5.67 12.99 6.86
N ASN A 188 6.46 12.45 7.76
CA ASN A 188 6.48 11.02 8.08
C ASN A 188 5.15 10.49 8.69
N MET A 189 4.30 11.39 9.20
CA MET A 189 3.01 11.07 9.81
C MET A 189 1.89 11.71 9.00
N SER A 190 0.76 11.00 8.86
CA SER A 190 -0.43 11.53 8.23
C SER A 190 -1.60 11.56 9.21
N ARG A 191 -2.20 12.73 9.39
CA ARG A 191 -3.46 12.88 10.13
C ARG A 191 -4.66 12.31 9.37
N GLY A 192 -4.55 12.17 8.05
CA GLY A 192 -5.55 11.55 7.19
C GLY A 192 -5.47 10.02 7.12
N MET A 193 -4.75 9.38 8.05
CA MET A 193 -4.65 7.93 8.12
C MET A 193 -4.82 7.45 9.55
N VAL A 194 -5.67 6.47 9.77
CA VAL A 194 -5.81 5.78 11.05
C VAL A 194 -5.80 4.26 10.83
N LYS A 195 -5.52 3.48 11.86
CA LYS A 195 -5.50 2.03 11.78
C LYS A 195 -6.30 1.39 12.89
N CYS A 196 -7.04 0.34 12.56
CA CYS A 196 -7.66 -0.57 13.50
C CYS A 196 -7.01 -1.94 13.35
N ARG A 197 -6.40 -2.47 14.41
CA ARG A 197 -5.78 -3.80 14.41
C ARG A 197 -6.60 -4.79 15.21
N LYS A 198 -6.63 -6.04 14.79
CA LYS A 198 -7.14 -7.13 15.61
C LYS A 198 -6.24 -7.34 16.83
N LEU A 199 -6.83 -7.79 17.92
CA LEU A 199 -6.09 -8.18 19.11
C LEU A 199 -5.25 -9.41 18.81
N THR A 200 -3.97 -9.35 19.09
CA THR A 200 -3.06 -10.49 19.00
C THR A 200 -2.31 -10.64 20.32
N LYS A 201 -1.79 -11.83 20.60
CA LYS A 201 -0.98 -12.09 21.83
C LYS A 201 0.21 -11.14 21.97
N ASN A 202 0.69 -10.55 20.87
CA ASN A 202 1.86 -9.65 20.84
C ASN A 202 1.49 -8.16 20.90
N TYR A 203 0.23 -7.80 20.86
CA TYR A 203 -0.27 -6.42 20.87
C TYR A 203 -1.46 -6.30 21.82
N GLY A 204 -1.21 -6.59 23.09
CA GLY A 204 -2.09 -6.16 24.17
C GLY A 204 -2.10 -4.63 24.27
N PHE A 205 -3.23 -4.06 24.61
CA PHE A 205 -3.35 -2.64 24.98
C PHE A 205 -2.75 -2.42 26.35
#